data_2bebc385214ae3787d60510492730d7c
#
_entry.id   2bebc385214ae3787d60510492730d7c
#
_cell.length_a   1.000
_cell.length_b   1.000
_cell.length_c   1.000
_cell.angle_alpha   90.00
_cell.angle_beta   90.00
_cell.angle_gamma   90.00
#
_symmetry.space_group_name_H-M   'P 1'
#
loop_
_entity.id
_entity.type
_entity.pdbx_description
1 polymer ?
#
loop_
_entity_poly.entity_id
_entity_poly.type
_entity_poly.pdbx_seq_one_letter_code
_entity_poly.pdbx_strand_id
1 'polypeptide(L)'
;MIEDFHGAVTRIQPTATAYPHRDQGHNLLLISQWTDPADTDLCIAWARGTFEALAPHMADRSYTNYLPADDHDRVRQAYGVNYQRLVELKRHYDPNNLFHLNQNIDPVASIIGAGAHRDG
;
A
#
# COMPACT_ATOMS: atom_id res chain seq x y z
N MET A 1 -7.67 -15.29 1.20
CA MET A 1 -8.91 -14.69 1.75
C MET A 1 -9.34 -13.56 0.82
N ILE A 2 -10.63 -13.45 0.57
CA ILE A 2 -11.20 -12.34 -0.22
C ILE A 2 -12.11 -11.57 0.73
N GLU A 3 -11.88 -10.25 0.81
CA GLU A 3 -12.66 -9.32 1.61
C GLU A 3 -13.45 -8.42 0.67
N ASP A 4 -14.74 -8.26 0.91
CA ASP A 4 -15.61 -7.41 0.09
C ASP A 4 -15.66 -5.99 0.66
N PHE A 5 -15.36 -5.00 -0.17
CA PHE A 5 -15.36 -3.58 0.17
C PHE A 5 -16.62 -2.90 -0.37
N HIS A 6 -17.59 -2.67 0.51
CA HIS A 6 -18.83 -1.95 0.18
C HIS A 6 -19.42 -1.21 1.39
N GLY A 7 -20.58 -0.59 1.21
CA GLY A 7 -21.35 0.02 2.30
C GLY A 7 -20.73 1.31 2.82
N ALA A 8 -20.53 1.44 4.13
CA ALA A 8 -20.10 2.68 4.76
C ALA A 8 -18.69 3.13 4.29
N VAL A 9 -17.78 2.19 4.06
CA VAL A 9 -16.40 2.51 3.65
C VAL A 9 -16.34 3.21 2.29
N THR A 10 -17.23 2.86 1.37
CA THR A 10 -17.25 3.43 0.01
C THR A 10 -18.01 4.76 -0.09
N ARG A 11 -18.70 5.19 0.97
CA ARG A 11 -19.40 6.48 1.02
C ARG A 11 -18.54 7.65 1.51
N ILE A 12 -17.31 7.37 1.92
CA ILE A 12 -16.36 8.38 2.40
C ILE A 12 -15.48 8.84 1.24
N GLN A 13 -15.23 10.14 1.15
CA GLN A 13 -14.32 10.67 0.12
C GLN A 13 -12.89 10.16 0.34
N PRO A 14 -12.14 9.82 -0.72
CA PRO A 14 -10.76 9.31 -0.60
C PRO A 14 -9.81 10.21 0.19
N THR A 15 -10.05 11.53 0.16
CA THR A 15 -9.22 12.54 0.85
C THR A 15 -9.68 12.88 2.27
N ALA A 16 -10.79 12.31 2.75
CA ALA A 16 -11.33 12.62 4.06
C ALA A 16 -10.51 12.04 5.22
N THR A 17 -9.76 10.97 4.96
CA THR A 17 -8.89 10.29 5.94
C THR A 17 -7.58 9.88 5.30
N ALA A 18 -6.64 9.31 6.05
CA ALA A 18 -5.40 8.78 5.49
C ALA A 18 -5.62 7.59 4.54
N TYR A 19 -6.72 6.84 4.69
CA TYR A 19 -7.06 5.69 3.87
C TYR A 19 -7.74 6.11 2.56
N PRO A 20 -7.12 5.96 1.37
CA PRO A 20 -7.64 6.47 0.11
C PRO A 20 -8.56 5.49 -0.64
N HIS A 21 -8.50 4.19 -0.35
CA HIS A 21 -9.19 3.15 -1.13
C HIS A 21 -10.67 3.08 -0.75
N ARG A 22 -11.48 3.86 -1.46
CA ARG A 22 -12.92 4.03 -1.18
C ARG A 22 -13.83 3.44 -2.25
N ASP A 23 -13.24 2.91 -3.32
CA ASP A 23 -14.02 2.28 -4.39
C ASP A 23 -14.55 0.92 -3.93
N GLN A 24 -15.73 0.59 -4.43
CA GLN A 24 -16.28 -0.75 -4.26
C GLN A 24 -15.40 -1.78 -4.97
N GLY A 25 -15.20 -2.93 -4.36
CA GLY A 25 -14.39 -3.99 -4.93
C GLY A 25 -14.03 -5.05 -3.90
N HIS A 26 -12.97 -5.77 -4.19
CA HIS A 26 -12.49 -6.85 -3.33
C HIS A 26 -11.03 -6.64 -2.98
N ASN A 27 -10.66 -6.96 -1.75
CA ASN A 27 -9.29 -7.08 -1.32
C ASN A 27 -8.90 -8.57 -1.29
N LEU A 28 -7.77 -8.89 -1.92
CA LEU A 28 -7.24 -10.25 -1.92
C LEU A 28 -6.04 -10.33 -0.98
N LEU A 29 -6.14 -11.19 0.02
CA LEU A 29 -5.05 -11.49 0.94
C LEU A 29 -4.55 -12.91 0.68
N LEU A 30 -3.31 -13.03 0.23
CA LEU A 30 -2.60 -14.29 0.07
C LEU A 30 -1.82 -14.58 1.35
N ILE A 31 -2.16 -15.69 2.01
CA ILE A 31 -1.50 -16.13 3.24
C ILE A 31 -0.91 -17.51 2.98
N SER A 32 0.40 -17.64 3.20
CA SER A 32 1.09 -18.92 3.25
C SER A 32 1.58 -19.14 4.67
N GLN A 33 1.28 -20.30 5.24
CA GLN A 33 1.69 -20.66 6.59
C GLN A 33 2.33 -22.05 6.57
N TRP A 34 3.42 -22.21 7.29
CA TRP A 34 4.13 -23.48 7.40
C TRP A 34 4.71 -23.64 8.81
N THR A 35 4.95 -24.88 9.19
CA THR A 35 5.54 -25.23 10.47
C THR A 35 6.92 -25.83 10.35
N ASP A 36 7.20 -26.51 9.22
CA ASP A 36 8.53 -27.08 8.96
C ASP A 36 9.39 -26.03 8.22
N PRO A 37 10.55 -25.65 8.78
CA PRO A 37 11.48 -24.74 8.09
C PRO A 37 11.92 -25.21 6.71
N ALA A 38 11.89 -26.53 6.43
CA ALA A 38 12.21 -27.07 5.11
C ALA A 38 11.25 -26.64 4.02
N ASP A 39 10.01 -26.25 4.39
CA ASP A 39 8.98 -25.81 3.43
C ASP A 39 9.07 -24.30 3.13
N THR A 40 9.97 -23.56 3.74
CA THR A 40 10.04 -22.09 3.66
C THR A 40 10.12 -21.61 2.20
N ASP A 41 11.08 -22.13 1.42
CA ASP A 41 11.30 -21.69 0.05
C ASP A 41 10.10 -22.03 -0.85
N LEU A 42 9.51 -23.20 -0.65
CA LEU A 42 8.33 -23.66 -1.39
C LEU A 42 7.12 -22.73 -1.10
N CYS A 43 6.89 -22.41 0.16
CA CYS A 43 5.77 -21.57 0.58
C CYS A 43 5.93 -20.12 0.11
N ILE A 44 7.14 -19.58 0.15
CA ILE A 44 7.44 -18.24 -0.38
C ILE A 44 7.25 -18.22 -1.90
N ALA A 45 7.79 -19.22 -2.61
CA ALA A 45 7.66 -19.32 -4.06
C ALA A 45 6.20 -19.46 -4.50
N TRP A 46 5.39 -20.23 -3.77
CA TRP A 46 3.96 -20.33 -4.00
C TRP A 46 3.24 -18.99 -3.85
N ALA A 47 3.50 -18.26 -2.77
CA ALA A 47 2.86 -16.97 -2.51
C ALA A 47 3.21 -15.94 -3.59
N ARG A 48 4.49 -15.85 -3.97
CA ARG A 48 4.97 -14.93 -5.02
C ARG A 48 4.41 -15.29 -6.39
N GLY A 49 4.49 -16.56 -6.80
CA GLY A 49 3.97 -17.01 -8.09
C GLY A 49 2.45 -16.82 -8.19
N THR A 50 1.71 -17.02 -7.10
CA THR A 50 0.27 -16.76 -7.06
C THR A 50 -0.02 -15.27 -7.22
N PHE A 51 0.74 -14.39 -6.55
CA PHE A 51 0.60 -12.95 -6.70
C PHE A 51 0.90 -12.50 -8.14
N GLU A 52 2.00 -12.96 -8.72
CA GLU A 52 2.40 -12.64 -10.10
C GLU A 52 1.34 -13.07 -11.11
N ALA A 53 0.76 -14.26 -10.95
CA ALA A 53 -0.31 -14.76 -11.82
C ALA A 53 -1.60 -13.92 -11.73
N LEU A 54 -1.88 -13.34 -10.57
CA LEU A 54 -3.09 -12.54 -10.33
C LEU A 54 -2.88 -11.05 -10.63
N ALA A 55 -1.65 -10.55 -10.61
CA ALA A 55 -1.32 -9.15 -10.79
C ALA A 55 -1.97 -8.49 -12.04
N PRO A 56 -2.04 -9.13 -13.23
CA PRO A 56 -2.70 -8.56 -14.40
C PRO A 56 -4.21 -8.33 -14.24
N HIS A 57 -4.83 -8.97 -13.25
CA HIS A 57 -6.26 -8.90 -12.96
C HIS A 57 -6.59 -8.01 -11.74
N MET A 58 -5.56 -7.45 -11.11
CA MET A 58 -5.68 -6.62 -9.91
C MET A 58 -5.57 -5.15 -10.27
N ALA A 59 -6.24 -4.30 -9.51
CA ALA A 59 -5.98 -2.86 -9.55
C ALA A 59 -4.59 -2.58 -8.96
N ASP A 60 -3.91 -1.54 -9.48
CA ASP A 60 -2.61 -1.09 -8.94
C ASP A 60 -2.81 -0.35 -7.60
N ARG A 61 -3.20 -1.11 -6.59
CA ARG A 61 -3.52 -0.63 -5.24
C ARG A 61 -3.09 -1.65 -4.20
N SER A 62 -2.58 -1.18 -3.09
CA SER A 62 -2.20 -2.03 -1.97
C SER A 62 -2.68 -1.42 -0.65
N TYR A 63 -3.15 -2.26 0.25
CA TYR A 63 -3.45 -1.84 1.61
C TYR A 63 -2.16 -1.76 2.42
N THR A 64 -1.91 -0.62 3.05
CA THR A 64 -0.66 -0.31 3.75
C THR A 64 -0.24 -1.38 4.75
N ASN A 65 -1.19 -1.95 5.49
CA ASN A 65 -0.89 -2.96 6.52
C ASN A 65 -0.47 -4.33 5.95
N TYR A 66 -0.60 -4.53 4.64
CA TYR A 66 -0.19 -5.78 3.97
C TYR A 66 1.11 -5.64 3.19
N LEU A 67 1.73 -4.45 3.23
CA LEU A 67 3.01 -4.22 2.57
C LEU A 67 4.16 -4.77 3.40
N PRO A 68 5.19 -5.37 2.76
CA PRO A 68 6.47 -5.63 3.41
C PRO A 68 7.08 -4.34 3.97
N ALA A 69 7.82 -4.46 5.07
CA ALA A 69 8.40 -3.30 5.76
C ALA A 69 9.45 -2.53 4.93
N ASP A 70 10.01 -3.17 3.91
CA ASP A 70 11.09 -2.67 3.05
C ASP A 70 10.61 -2.15 1.69
N ASP A 71 9.30 -2.17 1.42
CA ASP A 71 8.74 -1.74 0.13
C ASP A 71 8.31 -0.26 0.15
N HIS A 72 9.28 0.63 0.18
CA HIS A 72 9.05 2.08 0.25
C HIS A 72 8.31 2.66 -0.97
N ASP A 73 8.50 2.09 -2.14
CA ASP A 73 7.81 2.55 -3.36
C ASP A 73 6.30 2.28 -3.27
N ARG A 74 5.91 1.16 -2.70
CA ARG A 74 4.51 0.83 -2.50
C ARG A 74 3.83 1.62 -1.39
N VAL A 75 4.58 2.14 -0.41
CA VAL A 75 4.02 3.03 0.62
C VAL A 75 3.37 4.26 -0.02
N ARG A 76 4.04 4.88 -1.00
CA ARG A 76 3.50 6.00 -1.74
C ARG A 76 2.22 5.64 -2.50
N GLN A 77 2.21 4.49 -3.17
CA GLN A 77 1.04 3.98 -3.89
C GLN A 77 -0.11 3.66 -2.94
N ALA A 78 0.18 3.07 -1.78
CA ALA A 78 -0.83 2.71 -0.79
C ALA A 78 -1.56 3.92 -0.19
N TYR A 79 -0.86 5.05 0.00
CA TYR A 79 -1.48 6.30 0.44
C TYR A 79 -2.02 7.15 -0.71
N GLY A 80 -1.61 6.89 -1.96
CA GLY A 80 -2.14 7.50 -3.17
C GLY A 80 -2.28 9.01 -3.07
N VAL A 81 -3.48 9.52 -3.30
CA VAL A 81 -3.80 10.97 -3.28
C VAL A 81 -3.54 11.66 -1.94
N ASN A 82 -3.44 10.90 -0.85
CA ASN A 82 -3.21 11.43 0.49
C ASN A 82 -1.72 11.52 0.86
N TYR A 83 -0.82 10.90 0.08
CA TYR A 83 0.60 10.79 0.43
C TYR A 83 1.24 12.16 0.66
N GLN A 84 0.99 13.13 -0.22
CA GLN A 84 1.57 14.47 -0.11
C GLN A 84 1.16 15.16 1.19
N ARG A 85 -0.14 15.12 1.53
CA ARG A 85 -0.65 15.69 2.79
C ARG A 85 -0.03 14.99 4.02
N LEU A 86 0.18 13.68 3.94
CA LEU A 86 0.83 12.93 5.02
C LEU A 86 2.29 13.31 5.18
N VAL A 87 3.03 13.58 4.08
CA VAL A 87 4.40 14.13 4.14
C VAL A 87 4.43 15.50 4.81
N GLU A 88 3.48 16.38 4.50
CA GLU A 88 3.36 17.71 5.13
C GLU A 88 3.09 17.61 6.63
N LEU A 89 2.18 16.72 7.03
CA LEU A 89 1.89 16.44 8.44
C LEU A 89 3.13 15.84 9.14
N LYS A 90 3.83 14.91 8.49
CA LYS A 90 5.06 14.31 9.00
C LYS A 90 6.13 15.38 9.24
N ARG A 91 6.33 16.30 8.28
CA ARG A 91 7.26 17.44 8.43
C ARG A 91 6.93 18.34 9.61
N HIS A 92 5.64 18.55 9.84
CA HIS A 92 5.18 19.42 10.93
C HIS A 92 5.31 18.78 12.30
N TYR A 93 4.90 17.51 12.43
CA TYR A 93 4.79 16.86 13.74
C TYR A 93 6.00 15.96 14.09
N ASP A 94 6.73 15.50 13.09
CA ASP A 94 7.89 14.60 13.29
C ASP A 94 9.01 14.90 12.26
N PRO A 95 9.55 16.14 12.25
CA PRO A 95 10.57 16.54 11.27
C PRO A 95 11.87 15.74 11.36
N ASN A 96 12.17 15.19 12.53
CA ASN A 96 13.36 14.37 12.76
C ASN A 96 13.14 12.89 12.47
N ASN A 97 11.96 12.51 11.97
CA ASN A 97 11.60 11.14 11.66
C ASN A 97 11.82 10.15 12.81
N LEU A 98 11.42 10.54 14.03
CA LEU A 98 11.53 9.70 15.22
C LEU A 98 10.67 8.43 15.10
N PHE A 99 9.45 8.57 14.57
CA PHE A 99 8.52 7.47 14.31
C PHE A 99 8.70 7.00 12.86
N HIS A 100 9.61 6.07 12.63
CA HIS A 100 10.01 5.62 11.28
C HIS A 100 9.87 4.11 11.05
N LEU A 101 9.19 3.41 11.94
CA LEU A 101 8.98 1.96 11.78
C LEU A 101 7.89 1.65 10.74
N ASN A 102 7.96 0.45 10.17
CA ASN A 102 7.02 -0.09 9.17
C ASN A 102 6.95 0.79 7.90
N GLN A 103 5.76 1.10 7.44
CA GLN A 103 5.49 1.88 6.23
C GLN A 103 5.72 3.38 6.49
N ASN A 104 6.98 3.75 6.72
CA ASN A 104 7.35 5.12 7.04
C ASN A 104 7.02 6.10 5.92
N ILE A 105 6.54 7.27 6.30
CA ILE A 105 6.45 8.45 5.43
C ILE A 105 7.65 9.33 5.76
N ASP A 106 8.58 9.44 4.80
CA ASP A 106 9.79 10.22 4.98
C ASP A 106 9.48 11.71 4.94
N PRO A 107 9.84 12.50 5.98
CA PRO A 107 9.62 13.94 6.01
C PRO A 107 10.42 14.71 4.96
N VAL A 108 11.53 14.13 4.44
CA VAL A 108 12.33 14.76 3.36
C VAL A 108 11.94 14.26 1.97
N ALA A 109 10.95 13.38 1.85
CA ALA A 109 10.49 12.89 0.57
C ALA A 109 10.18 14.04 -0.39
N SER A 110 10.70 13.97 -1.61
CA SER A 110 10.43 14.99 -2.63
C SER A 110 8.94 14.98 -2.99
N ILE A 111 8.31 16.13 -2.88
CA ILE A 111 6.95 16.38 -3.36
C ILE A 111 7.06 16.61 -4.89
N ILE A 112 7.42 15.57 -5.64
CA ILE A 112 7.44 15.69 -7.11
C ILE A 112 6.02 15.39 -7.59
N GLY A 113 5.45 16.41 -8.25
CA GLY A 113 4.08 16.48 -8.70
C GLY A 113 3.64 15.32 -9.59
N ALA A 114 2.40 14.95 -9.45
CA ALA A 114 1.59 14.39 -10.51
C ALA A 114 1.56 15.39 -11.66
N GLY A 115 2.32 15.15 -12.73
CA GLY A 115 2.32 16.08 -13.87
C GLY A 115 3.48 15.87 -14.84
N ALA A 116 3.47 14.74 -15.56
CA ALA A 116 4.01 14.67 -16.89
C ALA A 116 3.21 13.63 -17.69
N HIS A 117 2.03 14.03 -18.09
CA HIS A 117 1.40 13.47 -19.26
C HIS A 117 2.31 13.86 -20.44
N ARG A 118 3.07 12.93 -20.97
CA ARG A 118 3.77 13.11 -22.24
C ARG A 118 2.74 12.82 -23.31
N ASP A 119 2.19 13.88 -23.85
CA ASP A 119 1.64 13.88 -25.19
C ASP A 119 2.79 13.66 -26.18
N GLY A 120 2.66 12.64 -27.03
CA GLY A 120 3.58 12.29 -28.09
C GLY A 120 3.12 11.07 -28.82
#